data_4bbe128d69de6f2649654d629658fcf4
#
_entry.id   4bbe128d69de6f2649654d629658fcf4
#
_cell.length_a   1.000
_cell.length_b   1.000
_cell.length_c   1.000
_cell.angle_alpha   90.00
_cell.angle_beta   90.00
_cell.angle_gamma   90.00
#
_symmetry.space_group_name_H-M   'P 1'
#
loop_
_entity.id
_entity.type
_entity.pdbx_description
1 polymer ?
#
loop_
_entity_poly.entity_id
_entity_poly.type
_entity_poly.pdbx_seq_one_letter_code
_entity_poly.pdbx_strand_id
1 'polypeptide(L)'
;MVLTWMLMLRASQAILEVNLHYEPGSSFHTLVQDTLGPVWSTINGLAVAFVLYILVYAYVSGGGATVQQTVMAVTGNDPGMMGSSLFFSLILMACVWWSTRFVDRLSVILMGGMVLTFILSMTGMLSQIRLPVLLDLGENGSGGGAVIFIWCALSTYLTSFCFHASVPSLVKYFGKRPADINKCLRYGTLIALVCYVAWIVAADGIISRGQFKS
;
A
#
# COMPACT_ATOMS: atom_id res chain seq x y z
N MET A 1 -3.36 -8.63 11.17
CA MET A 1 -3.95 -7.59 10.32
C MET A 1 -4.73 -6.53 11.11
N VAL A 2 -5.81 -6.85 11.83
CA VAL A 2 -6.57 -5.85 12.63
C VAL A 2 -5.69 -5.16 13.67
N LEU A 3 -4.90 -5.92 14.41
CA LEU A 3 -3.98 -5.38 15.42
C LEU A 3 -2.94 -4.44 14.78
N THR A 4 -2.39 -4.81 13.63
CA THR A 4 -1.46 -3.96 12.87
C THR A 4 -2.12 -2.67 12.43
N TRP A 5 -3.36 -2.74 11.92
CA TRP A 5 -4.14 -1.58 11.55
C TRP A 5 -4.37 -0.64 12.74
N MET A 6 -4.77 -1.17 13.89
CA MET A 6 -4.97 -0.37 15.11
C MET A 6 -3.70 0.33 15.56
N LEU A 7 -2.56 -0.38 15.54
CA LEU A 7 -1.26 0.17 15.90
C LEU A 7 -0.86 1.30 14.95
N MET A 8 -1.00 1.08 13.64
CA MET A 8 -0.68 2.08 12.63
C MET A 8 -1.61 3.29 12.68
N LEU A 9 -2.91 3.09 12.97
CA LEU A 9 -3.85 4.19 13.17
C LEU A 9 -3.46 5.03 14.41
N ARG A 10 -3.07 4.42 15.51
CA ARG A 10 -2.60 5.14 16.71
C ARG A 10 -1.31 5.92 16.44
N ALA A 11 -0.37 5.30 15.75
CA ALA A 11 0.88 5.97 15.35
C ALA A 11 0.61 7.20 14.46
N SER A 12 -0.30 7.09 13.49
CA SER A 12 -0.67 8.23 12.63
C SER A 12 -1.39 9.34 13.39
N GLN A 13 -2.20 9.01 14.40
CA GLN A 13 -2.84 9.98 15.29
C GLN A 13 -1.80 10.73 16.15
N ALA A 14 -0.80 10.03 16.67
CA ALA A 14 0.30 10.67 17.42
C ALA A 14 1.11 11.62 16.51
N ILE A 15 1.39 11.22 15.27
CA ILE A 15 2.03 12.11 14.29
C ILE A 15 1.15 13.34 13.99
N LEU A 16 -0.16 13.15 13.88
CA LEU A 16 -1.10 14.26 13.69
C LEU A 16 -1.04 15.25 14.86
N GLU A 17 -1.08 14.77 16.10
CA GLU A 17 -0.98 15.62 17.29
C GLU A 17 0.28 16.47 17.28
N VAL A 18 1.43 15.89 16.97
CA VAL A 18 2.69 16.63 16.85
C VAL A 18 2.60 17.64 15.69
N ASN A 19 2.08 17.24 14.54
CA ASN A 19 2.03 18.10 13.33
C ASN A 19 1.12 19.33 13.52
N LEU A 20 0.09 19.22 14.37
CA LEU A 20 -0.82 20.35 14.67
C LEU A 20 -0.14 21.50 15.44
N HIS A 21 0.97 21.23 16.15
CA HIS A 21 1.75 22.26 16.85
C HIS A 21 2.67 23.05 15.91
N TYR A 22 2.89 22.53 14.69
CA TYR A 22 3.71 23.18 13.68
C TYR A 22 2.88 23.89 12.61
N GLU A 23 3.54 24.60 11.72
CA GLU A 23 2.85 25.22 10.59
C GLU A 23 2.33 24.16 9.61
N PRO A 24 1.15 24.38 9.00
CA PRO A 24 0.58 23.44 8.05
C PRO A 24 1.53 23.20 6.87
N GLY A 25 1.94 21.93 6.70
CA GLY A 25 2.87 21.54 5.65
C GLY A 25 4.32 21.39 6.10
N SER A 26 4.60 21.49 7.41
CA SER A 26 5.90 21.15 7.98
C SER A 26 6.26 19.69 7.65
N SER A 27 7.52 19.48 7.22
CA SER A 27 8.01 18.17 6.85
C SER A 27 8.36 17.32 8.07
N PHE A 28 8.42 16.00 7.90
CA PHE A 28 8.97 15.11 8.94
C PHE A 28 10.38 15.49 9.36
N HIS A 29 11.19 16.00 8.43
CA HIS A 29 12.53 16.47 8.74
C HIS A 29 12.52 17.57 9.79
N THR A 30 11.67 18.59 9.62
CA THR A 30 11.51 19.70 10.57
C THR A 30 11.05 19.20 11.94
N LEU A 31 10.03 18.32 11.95
CA LEU A 31 9.50 17.75 13.19
C LEU A 31 10.56 16.98 13.98
N VAL A 32 11.35 16.15 13.31
CA VAL A 32 12.42 15.36 13.95
C VAL A 32 13.59 16.24 14.37
N GLN A 33 13.91 17.28 13.60
CA GLN A 33 14.99 18.20 13.92
C GLN A 33 14.72 18.95 15.22
N ASP A 34 13.48 19.44 15.39
CA ASP A 34 13.10 20.23 16.55
C ASP A 34 12.89 19.37 17.81
N THR A 35 12.52 18.10 17.65
CA THR A 35 12.24 17.19 18.79
C THR A 35 13.44 16.38 19.22
N LEU A 36 14.21 15.85 18.28
CA LEU A 36 15.30 14.89 18.52
C LEU A 36 16.69 15.42 18.12
N GLY A 37 16.74 16.59 17.48
CA GLY A 37 17.97 17.23 17.05
C GLY A 37 18.49 16.82 15.67
N PRO A 38 19.58 17.45 15.19
CA PRO A 38 20.03 17.37 13.80
C PRO A 38 20.54 15.98 13.38
N VAL A 39 21.13 15.23 14.31
CA VAL A 39 21.65 13.87 14.02
C VAL A 39 20.50 12.93 13.68
N TRP A 40 19.46 12.91 14.50
CA TRP A 40 18.28 12.07 14.27
C TRP A 40 17.47 12.51 13.05
N SER A 41 17.44 13.81 12.76
CA SER A 41 16.83 14.34 11.55
C SER A 41 17.52 13.83 10.28
N THR A 42 18.86 13.78 10.27
CA THR A 42 19.62 13.23 9.16
C THR A 42 19.36 11.73 8.98
N ILE A 43 19.39 10.96 10.07
CA ILE A 43 19.09 9.52 10.05
C ILE A 43 17.69 9.27 9.50
N ASN A 44 16.70 10.02 9.99
CA ASN A 44 15.32 9.93 9.52
C ASN A 44 15.20 10.29 8.03
N GLY A 45 15.87 11.34 7.58
CA GLY A 45 15.90 11.75 6.17
C GLY A 45 16.48 10.65 5.26
N LEU A 46 17.56 10.01 5.65
CA LEU A 46 18.17 8.89 4.93
C LEU A 46 17.23 7.67 4.92
N ALA A 47 16.60 7.34 6.05
CA ALA A 47 15.64 6.23 6.14
C ALA A 47 14.44 6.46 5.23
N VAL A 48 13.86 7.66 5.22
CA VAL A 48 12.75 8.03 4.33
C VAL A 48 13.18 7.95 2.86
N ALA A 49 14.34 8.49 2.51
CA ALA A 49 14.87 8.41 1.15
C ALA A 49 15.07 6.96 0.69
N PHE A 50 15.59 6.10 1.58
CA PHE A 50 15.76 4.67 1.31
C PHE A 50 14.42 3.96 1.06
N VAL A 51 13.43 4.22 1.91
CA VAL A 51 12.08 3.65 1.72
C VAL A 51 11.45 4.11 0.42
N LEU A 52 11.55 5.40 0.07
CA LEU A 52 11.04 5.93 -1.18
C LEU A 52 11.73 5.29 -2.39
N TYR A 53 13.06 5.10 -2.33
CA TYR A 53 13.81 4.42 -3.37
C TYR A 53 13.34 2.98 -3.59
N ILE A 54 13.16 2.21 -2.51
CA ILE A 54 12.63 0.84 -2.59
C ILE A 54 11.22 0.82 -3.19
N LEU A 55 10.34 1.76 -2.79
CA LEU A 55 8.99 1.86 -3.33
C LEU A 55 9.01 2.15 -4.84
N VAL A 56 9.82 3.11 -5.28
CA VAL A 56 9.97 3.41 -6.71
C VAL A 56 10.46 2.18 -7.47
N TYR A 57 11.47 1.49 -6.95
CA TYR A 57 11.98 0.25 -7.54
C TYR A 57 10.88 -0.81 -7.66
N ALA A 58 10.11 -1.04 -6.60
CA ALA A 58 9.02 -2.01 -6.59
C ALA A 58 7.93 -1.67 -7.61
N TYR A 59 7.55 -0.39 -7.72
CA TYR A 59 6.55 0.06 -8.69
C TYR A 59 7.06 -0.03 -10.13
N VAL A 60 8.30 0.33 -10.40
CA VAL A 60 8.90 0.23 -11.75
C VAL A 60 9.02 -1.23 -12.17
N SER A 61 9.45 -2.11 -11.25
CA SER A 61 9.56 -3.54 -11.49
C SER A 61 8.19 -4.18 -11.73
N GLY A 62 7.22 -3.91 -10.85
CA GLY A 62 5.85 -4.44 -10.99
C GLY A 62 5.13 -3.90 -12.22
N GLY A 63 5.25 -2.60 -12.50
CA GLY A 63 4.70 -1.98 -13.70
C GLY A 63 5.33 -2.52 -14.98
N GLY A 64 6.64 -2.70 -14.97
CA GLY A 64 7.39 -3.32 -16.08
C GLY A 64 6.93 -4.74 -16.36
N ALA A 65 6.74 -5.57 -15.32
CA ALA A 65 6.22 -6.93 -15.46
C ALA A 65 4.80 -6.95 -16.06
N THR A 66 3.94 -6.02 -15.64
CA THR A 66 2.59 -5.89 -16.18
C THR A 66 2.62 -5.50 -17.67
N VAL A 67 3.48 -4.54 -18.04
CA VAL A 67 3.66 -4.15 -19.44
C VAL A 67 4.19 -5.30 -20.27
N GLN A 68 5.19 -6.05 -19.79
CA GLN A 68 5.75 -7.21 -20.47
C GLN A 68 4.67 -8.26 -20.74
N GLN A 69 3.89 -8.63 -19.74
CA GLN A 69 2.80 -9.60 -19.88
C GLN A 69 1.73 -9.11 -20.87
N THR A 70 1.37 -7.83 -20.83
CA THR A 70 0.37 -7.25 -21.73
C THR A 70 0.87 -7.25 -23.18
N VAL A 71 2.12 -6.82 -23.42
CA VAL A 71 2.70 -6.81 -24.75
C VAL A 71 2.82 -8.24 -25.29
N MET A 72 3.28 -9.18 -24.49
CA MET A 72 3.38 -10.59 -24.86
C MET A 72 2.00 -11.17 -25.21
N ALA A 73 0.97 -10.83 -24.47
CA ALA A 73 -0.39 -11.31 -24.73
C ALA A 73 -0.98 -10.74 -26.03
N VAL A 74 -0.64 -9.49 -26.40
CA VAL A 74 -1.20 -8.81 -27.58
C VAL A 74 -0.38 -9.08 -28.84
N THR A 75 0.95 -9.04 -28.75
CA THR A 75 1.85 -9.11 -29.92
C THR A 75 2.50 -10.49 -30.12
N GLY A 76 2.47 -11.34 -29.09
CA GLY A 76 3.18 -12.63 -29.11
C GLY A 76 4.72 -12.52 -28.95
N ASN A 77 5.25 -11.30 -28.88
CA ASN A 77 6.68 -11.05 -28.70
C ASN A 77 7.00 -10.65 -27.27
N ASP A 78 8.10 -11.15 -26.73
CA ASP A 78 8.60 -10.77 -25.39
C ASP A 78 9.56 -9.57 -25.51
N PRO A 79 9.17 -8.35 -25.04
CA PRO A 79 10.06 -7.19 -25.06
C PRO A 79 11.17 -7.25 -24.01
N GLY A 80 11.18 -8.27 -23.17
CA GLY A 80 12.07 -8.41 -22.03
C GLY A 80 11.72 -7.49 -20.86
N MET A 81 12.09 -7.92 -19.65
CA MET A 81 11.79 -7.18 -18.40
C MET A 81 12.38 -5.77 -18.39
N MET A 82 13.61 -5.61 -18.89
CA MET A 82 14.32 -4.35 -18.88
C MET A 82 13.67 -3.33 -19.82
N GLY A 83 13.31 -3.76 -21.06
CA GLY A 83 12.64 -2.91 -22.03
C GLY A 83 11.27 -2.44 -21.54
N SER A 84 10.50 -3.34 -20.97
CA SER A 84 9.17 -3.05 -20.40
C SER A 84 9.23 -2.08 -19.22
N SER A 85 10.20 -2.25 -18.32
CA SER A 85 10.39 -1.37 -17.16
C SER A 85 10.85 0.03 -17.59
N LEU A 86 11.73 0.13 -18.57
CA LEU A 86 12.14 1.42 -19.14
C LEU A 86 10.96 2.13 -19.82
N PHE A 87 10.19 1.41 -20.63
CA PHE A 87 8.99 1.97 -21.29
C PHE A 87 7.98 2.49 -20.28
N PHE A 88 7.69 1.71 -19.23
CA PHE A 88 6.80 2.12 -18.12
C PHE A 88 7.33 3.38 -17.43
N SER A 89 8.61 3.42 -17.10
CA SER A 89 9.24 4.56 -16.44
C SER A 89 9.21 5.82 -17.29
N LEU A 90 9.43 5.69 -18.61
CA LEU A 90 9.37 6.82 -19.54
C LEU A 90 7.95 7.39 -19.66
N ILE A 91 6.92 6.54 -19.69
CA ILE A 91 5.52 6.99 -19.65
C ILE A 91 5.23 7.80 -18.39
N LEU A 92 5.62 7.27 -17.21
CA LEU A 92 5.41 7.98 -15.95
C LEU A 92 6.18 9.30 -15.91
N MET A 93 7.42 9.32 -16.37
CA MET A 93 8.23 10.53 -16.46
C MET A 93 7.58 11.56 -17.38
N ALA A 94 7.08 11.16 -18.53
CA ALA A 94 6.36 12.04 -19.46
C ALA A 94 5.09 12.61 -18.83
N CYS A 95 4.31 11.80 -18.09
CA CYS A 95 3.12 12.26 -17.39
C CYS A 95 3.46 13.33 -16.33
N VAL A 96 4.54 13.11 -15.56
CA VAL A 96 5.00 14.06 -14.53
C VAL A 96 5.53 15.34 -15.16
N TRP A 97 6.27 15.23 -16.28
CA TRP A 97 6.81 16.37 -16.99
C TRP A 97 5.70 17.28 -17.56
N TRP A 98 4.61 16.66 -18.03
CA TRP A 98 3.53 17.42 -18.67
C TRP A 98 2.83 18.37 -17.69
N SER A 99 2.35 17.88 -16.56
CA SER A 99 1.75 18.73 -15.52
C SER A 99 1.35 17.92 -14.27
N THR A 100 1.58 18.50 -13.09
CA THR A 100 1.09 17.95 -11.81
C THR A 100 -0.43 17.78 -11.81
N ARG A 101 -1.17 18.70 -12.42
CA ARG A 101 -2.64 18.61 -12.55
C ARG A 101 -3.09 17.43 -13.42
N PHE A 102 -2.30 17.09 -14.43
CA PHE A 102 -2.58 15.92 -15.28
C PHE A 102 -2.40 14.64 -14.47
N VAL A 103 -1.31 14.55 -13.69
CA VAL A 103 -1.04 13.40 -12.81
C VAL A 103 -2.17 13.21 -11.80
N ASP A 104 -2.65 14.30 -11.18
CA ASP A 104 -3.77 14.24 -10.23
C ASP A 104 -5.04 13.67 -10.88
N ARG A 105 -5.42 14.18 -12.05
CA ARG A 105 -6.62 13.70 -12.77
C ARG A 105 -6.46 12.24 -13.19
N LEU A 106 -5.31 11.89 -13.73
CA LEU A 106 -5.00 10.52 -14.14
C LEU A 106 -5.07 9.58 -12.95
N SER A 107 -4.50 9.96 -11.81
CA SER A 107 -4.53 9.16 -10.57
C SER A 107 -5.96 8.91 -10.08
N VAL A 108 -6.84 9.92 -10.13
CA VAL A 108 -8.27 9.76 -9.77
C VAL A 108 -8.98 8.79 -10.71
N ILE A 109 -8.75 8.89 -12.01
CA ILE A 109 -9.34 7.99 -13.01
C ILE A 109 -8.85 6.55 -12.80
N LEU A 110 -7.53 6.37 -12.62
CA LEU A 110 -6.93 5.06 -12.37
C LEU A 110 -7.42 4.45 -11.06
N MET A 111 -7.57 5.27 -10.00
CA MET A 111 -8.13 4.82 -8.74
C MET A 111 -9.59 4.36 -8.90
N GLY A 112 -10.40 5.10 -9.66
CA GLY A 112 -11.77 4.69 -10.00
C GLY A 112 -11.80 3.35 -10.75
N GLY A 113 -10.93 3.19 -11.73
CA GLY A 113 -10.74 1.92 -12.47
C GLY A 113 -10.32 0.77 -11.55
N MET A 114 -9.38 1.03 -10.63
CA MET A 114 -8.93 0.03 -9.66
C MET A 114 -10.09 -0.41 -8.74
N VAL A 115 -10.89 0.53 -8.23
CA VAL A 115 -12.05 0.20 -7.38
C VAL A 115 -13.07 -0.62 -8.17
N LEU A 116 -13.36 -0.24 -9.42
CA LEU A 116 -14.29 -0.97 -10.27
C LEU A 116 -13.79 -2.41 -10.52
N THR A 117 -12.55 -2.57 -10.92
CA THR A 117 -11.96 -3.91 -11.17
C THR A 117 -11.90 -4.74 -9.91
N PHE A 118 -11.63 -4.13 -8.75
CA PHE A 118 -11.69 -4.81 -7.45
C PHE A 118 -13.10 -5.34 -7.14
N ILE A 119 -14.14 -4.52 -7.32
CA ILE A 119 -15.53 -4.94 -7.09
C ILE A 119 -15.90 -6.07 -8.05
N LEU A 120 -15.56 -5.97 -9.34
CA LEU A 120 -15.84 -7.02 -10.32
C LEU A 120 -15.12 -8.32 -9.98
N SER A 121 -13.85 -8.24 -9.59
CA SER A 121 -13.06 -9.39 -9.15
C SER A 121 -13.67 -10.03 -7.91
N MET A 122 -14.05 -9.22 -6.92
CA MET A 122 -14.67 -9.71 -5.69
C MET A 122 -15.99 -10.41 -5.95
N THR A 123 -16.86 -9.88 -6.81
CA THR A 123 -18.13 -10.54 -7.15
C THR A 123 -17.89 -11.89 -7.83
N GLY A 124 -16.90 -11.98 -8.73
CA GLY A 124 -16.52 -13.25 -9.35
C GLY A 124 -15.95 -14.27 -8.34
N MET A 125 -15.14 -13.81 -7.40
CA MET A 125 -14.56 -14.69 -6.37
C MET A 125 -15.60 -15.14 -5.34
N LEU A 126 -16.47 -14.25 -4.88
CA LEU A 126 -17.53 -14.57 -3.90
C LEU A 126 -18.48 -15.66 -4.40
N SER A 127 -18.76 -15.71 -5.71
CA SER A 127 -19.61 -16.76 -6.31
C SER A 127 -18.95 -18.15 -6.30
N GLN A 128 -17.62 -18.23 -6.12
CA GLN A 128 -16.87 -19.48 -6.15
C GLN A 128 -16.39 -19.94 -4.77
N ILE A 129 -16.70 -19.21 -3.71
CA ILE A 129 -16.31 -19.58 -2.34
C ILE A 129 -16.92 -20.92 -1.96
N ARG A 130 -16.09 -21.84 -1.52
CA ARG A 130 -16.45 -23.12 -0.97
C ARG A 130 -16.26 -23.09 0.54
N LEU A 131 -17.36 -23.08 1.29
CA LEU A 131 -17.34 -23.12 2.75
C LEU A 131 -16.47 -24.23 3.35
N PRO A 132 -16.45 -25.47 2.79
CA PRO A 132 -15.57 -26.52 3.30
C PRO A 132 -14.07 -26.18 3.19
N VAL A 133 -13.67 -25.45 2.13
CA VAL A 133 -12.27 -25.05 1.93
C VAL A 133 -11.87 -23.94 2.93
N LEU A 134 -12.79 -23.01 3.19
CA LEU A 134 -12.58 -21.93 4.16
C LEU A 134 -12.46 -22.44 5.60
N LEU A 135 -13.26 -23.48 5.95
CA LEU A 135 -13.30 -24.07 7.28
C LEU A 135 -12.30 -25.22 7.48
N ASP A 136 -11.59 -25.61 6.42
CA ASP A 136 -10.53 -26.64 6.51
C ASP A 136 -9.31 -26.04 7.26
N LEU A 137 -9.34 -26.23 8.58
CA LEU A 137 -8.27 -25.78 9.48
C LEU A 137 -7.03 -26.69 9.40
N GLY A 138 -6.98 -27.60 8.44
CA GLY A 138 -5.85 -28.45 8.08
C GLY A 138 -5.14 -29.07 9.27
N GLU A 139 -5.40 -30.32 9.51
CA GLU A 139 -4.89 -31.17 10.62
C GLU A 139 -3.34 -31.30 10.69
N ASN A 140 -2.60 -30.66 9.79
CA ASN A 140 -1.15 -30.76 9.65
C ASN A 140 -0.40 -29.44 9.84
N GLY A 141 -0.86 -28.57 10.71
CA GLY A 141 -0.08 -27.43 11.18
C GLY A 141 0.98 -27.86 12.17
N SER A 142 2.13 -28.36 11.71
CA SER A 142 3.31 -28.54 12.57
C SER A 142 3.66 -27.18 13.20
N GLY A 143 3.43 -27.07 14.52
CA GLY A 143 3.48 -25.79 15.26
C GLY A 143 4.82 -25.04 15.27
N GLY A 144 5.87 -25.59 14.65
CA GLY A 144 7.18 -24.92 14.55
C GLY A 144 7.28 -23.85 13.43
N GLY A 145 6.46 -23.96 12.39
CA GLY A 145 6.48 -22.99 11.28
C GLY A 145 5.65 -21.74 11.52
N ALA A 146 4.64 -21.82 12.37
CA ALA A 146 3.66 -20.74 12.58
C ALA A 146 4.30 -19.41 13.01
N VAL A 147 5.32 -19.44 13.87
CA VAL A 147 6.01 -18.23 14.36
C VAL A 147 6.77 -17.51 13.23
N ILE A 148 7.44 -18.26 12.34
CA ILE A 148 8.17 -17.68 11.20
C ILE A 148 7.17 -17.02 10.23
N PHE A 149 6.05 -17.68 9.96
CA PHE A 149 4.99 -17.13 9.10
C PHE A 149 4.34 -15.87 9.68
N ILE A 150 4.18 -15.79 11.02
CA ILE A 150 3.69 -14.59 11.70
C ILE A 150 4.63 -13.41 11.48
N TRP A 151 5.95 -13.59 11.58
CA TRP A 151 6.92 -12.52 11.34
C TRP A 151 6.91 -12.03 9.90
N CYS A 152 6.87 -12.93 8.92
CA CYS A 152 6.76 -12.56 7.51
C CYS A 152 5.44 -11.82 7.22
N ALA A 153 4.32 -12.33 7.74
CA ALA A 153 3.02 -11.72 7.59
C ALA A 153 2.93 -10.35 8.28
N LEU A 154 3.55 -10.20 9.45
CA LEU A 154 3.58 -8.93 10.19
C LEU A 154 4.28 -7.84 9.37
N SER A 155 5.44 -8.15 8.77
CA SER A 155 6.17 -7.23 7.91
C SER A 155 5.32 -6.77 6.71
N THR A 156 4.64 -7.70 6.05
CA THR A 156 3.75 -7.40 4.92
C THR A 156 2.57 -6.53 5.34
N TYR A 157 1.93 -6.83 6.48
CA TYR A 157 0.80 -6.03 6.98
C TYR A 157 1.23 -4.64 7.45
N LEU A 158 2.42 -4.49 8.04
CA LEU A 158 2.96 -3.18 8.41
C LEU A 158 3.16 -2.31 7.17
N THR A 159 3.73 -2.88 6.11
CA THR A 159 3.94 -2.17 4.85
C THR A 159 2.62 -1.80 4.17
N SER A 160 1.61 -2.69 4.22
CA SER A 160 0.29 -2.45 3.62
C SER A 160 -0.47 -1.27 4.26
N PHE A 161 -0.21 -0.97 5.53
CA PHE A 161 -0.81 0.16 6.25
C PHE A 161 0.15 1.34 6.44
N CYS A 162 1.15 1.49 5.59
CA CYS A 162 2.14 2.57 5.67
C CYS A 162 1.61 3.87 5.04
N PHE A 163 0.67 4.55 5.71
CA PHE A 163 0.08 5.82 5.26
C PHE A 163 0.54 7.06 6.04
N HIS A 164 1.47 6.89 6.97
CA HIS A 164 1.94 7.94 7.88
C HIS A 164 2.51 9.17 7.17
N ALA A 165 3.17 8.96 6.03
CA ALA A 165 3.72 10.03 5.22
C ALA A 165 2.66 10.99 4.67
N SER A 166 1.40 10.58 4.62
CA SER A 166 0.28 11.41 4.14
C SER A 166 -0.24 12.38 5.21
N VAL A 167 0.08 12.20 6.49
CA VAL A 167 -0.44 13.03 7.58
C VAL A 167 -0.11 14.51 7.42
N PRO A 168 1.15 14.94 7.15
CA PRO A 168 1.46 16.35 6.93
C PRO A 168 0.72 16.95 5.73
N SER A 169 0.52 16.15 4.67
CA SER A 169 -0.23 16.58 3.49
C SER A 169 -1.71 16.78 3.81
N LEU A 170 -2.31 15.93 4.65
CA LEU A 170 -3.68 16.11 5.13
C LEU A 170 -3.82 17.36 5.99
N VAL A 171 -2.86 17.63 6.88
CA VAL A 171 -2.85 18.87 7.69
C VAL A 171 -2.74 20.10 6.79
N LYS A 172 -1.93 20.04 5.74
CA LYS A 172 -1.83 21.12 4.75
C LYS A 172 -3.13 21.33 3.98
N TYR A 173 -3.84 20.26 3.63
CA TYR A 173 -5.08 20.31 2.84
C TYR A 173 -6.29 20.77 3.66
N PHE A 174 -6.49 20.20 4.85
CA PHE A 174 -7.64 20.50 5.72
C PHE A 174 -7.41 21.72 6.64
N GLY A 175 -6.17 22.20 6.72
CA GLY A 175 -5.77 23.15 7.76
C GLY A 175 -5.74 22.48 9.14
N LYS A 176 -5.67 23.27 10.21
CA LYS A 176 -5.63 22.78 11.60
C LYS A 176 -7.01 22.32 12.10
N ARG A 177 -7.64 21.36 11.40
CA ARG A 177 -8.94 20.78 11.77
C ARG A 177 -8.77 19.31 12.22
N PRO A 178 -8.38 19.05 13.46
CA PRO A 178 -8.04 17.70 13.92
C PRO A 178 -9.20 16.71 13.81
N ALA A 179 -10.44 17.16 14.01
CA ALA A 179 -11.60 16.30 13.94
C ALA A 179 -11.84 15.74 12.53
N ASP A 180 -11.69 16.56 11.50
CA ASP A 180 -11.91 16.15 10.11
C ASP A 180 -10.78 15.25 9.62
N ILE A 181 -9.52 15.56 10.00
CA ILE A 181 -8.36 14.74 9.67
C ILE A 181 -8.46 13.39 10.35
N ASN A 182 -8.84 13.32 11.63
CA ASN A 182 -9.04 12.05 12.35
C ASN A 182 -10.15 11.21 11.71
N LYS A 183 -11.26 11.82 11.27
CA LYS A 183 -12.30 11.10 10.52
C LYS A 183 -11.74 10.53 9.22
N CYS A 184 -11.01 11.34 8.46
CA CYS A 184 -10.39 10.90 7.20
C CYS A 184 -9.44 9.71 7.42
N LEU A 185 -8.56 9.79 8.44
CA LEU A 185 -7.65 8.70 8.80
C LEU A 185 -8.39 7.43 9.20
N ARG A 186 -9.40 7.53 10.08
CA ARG A 186 -10.16 6.37 10.54
C ARG A 186 -10.95 5.71 9.42
N TYR A 187 -11.75 6.47 8.69
CA TYR A 187 -12.61 5.91 7.65
C TYR A 187 -11.82 5.44 6.43
N GLY A 188 -10.82 6.23 5.99
CA GLY A 188 -9.98 5.84 4.87
C GLY A 188 -9.21 4.53 5.12
N THR A 189 -8.62 4.38 6.30
CA THR A 189 -7.90 3.15 6.66
C THR A 189 -8.83 1.99 6.99
N LEU A 190 -10.04 2.26 7.50
CA LEU A 190 -11.06 1.23 7.75
C LEU A 190 -11.55 0.62 6.44
N ILE A 191 -11.79 1.45 5.41
CA ILE A 191 -12.17 0.97 4.08
C ILE A 191 -11.09 0.04 3.53
N ALA A 192 -9.81 0.45 3.62
CA ALA A 192 -8.69 -0.39 3.21
C ALA A 192 -8.65 -1.72 3.98
N LEU A 193 -8.86 -1.69 5.31
CA LEU A 193 -8.92 -2.91 6.13
C LEU A 193 -10.02 -3.84 5.65
N VAL A 194 -11.23 -3.32 5.40
CA VAL A 194 -12.37 -4.11 4.92
C VAL A 194 -12.06 -4.75 3.57
N CYS A 195 -11.48 -3.99 2.64
CA CYS A 195 -11.05 -4.51 1.33
C CYS A 195 -10.02 -5.65 1.48
N TYR A 196 -9.02 -5.47 2.33
CA TYR A 196 -8.01 -6.51 2.57
C TYR A 196 -8.59 -7.77 3.21
N VAL A 197 -9.47 -7.61 4.21
CA VAL A 197 -10.14 -8.77 4.84
C VAL A 197 -11.02 -9.50 3.84
N ALA A 198 -11.81 -8.77 3.06
CA ALA A 198 -12.66 -9.35 2.02
C ALA A 198 -11.83 -10.15 0.99
N TRP A 199 -10.70 -9.57 0.56
CA TRP A 199 -9.79 -10.24 -0.36
C TRP A 199 -9.19 -11.53 0.21
N ILE A 200 -8.70 -11.51 1.45
CA ILE A 200 -8.12 -12.69 2.09
C ILE A 200 -9.16 -13.78 2.25
N VAL A 201 -10.37 -13.44 2.74
CA VAL A 201 -11.45 -14.41 2.90
C VAL A 201 -11.86 -15.03 1.55
N ALA A 202 -11.95 -14.23 0.49
CA ALA A 202 -12.27 -14.71 -0.83
C ALA A 202 -11.17 -15.61 -1.40
N ALA A 203 -9.90 -15.23 -1.24
CA ALA A 203 -8.75 -16.00 -1.71
C ALA A 203 -8.64 -17.35 -0.98
N ASP A 204 -8.72 -17.33 0.37
CA ASP A 204 -8.67 -18.56 1.19
C ASP A 204 -9.87 -19.49 0.95
N GLY A 205 -11.02 -18.94 0.54
CA GLY A 205 -12.22 -19.73 0.22
C GLY A 205 -12.17 -20.43 -1.15
N ILE A 206 -11.25 -20.03 -2.03
CA ILE A 206 -11.11 -20.60 -3.39
C ILE A 206 -9.93 -21.54 -3.48
N ILE A 207 -8.77 -21.15 -2.91
CA ILE A 207 -7.50 -21.85 -3.07
C ILE A 207 -7.33 -22.81 -1.90
N SER A 208 -7.33 -24.11 -2.18
CA SER A 208 -7.01 -25.11 -1.16
C SER A 208 -5.54 -24.98 -0.70
N ARG A 209 -5.31 -25.09 0.62
CA ARG A 209 -3.99 -24.94 1.21
C ARG A 209 -2.92 -25.85 0.63
N GLY A 210 -3.31 -26.98 0.06
CA GLY A 210 -2.39 -27.91 -0.64
C GLY A 210 -1.76 -27.32 -1.90
N GLN A 211 -2.43 -26.39 -2.56
CA GLN A 211 -1.94 -25.75 -3.79
C GLN A 211 -0.92 -24.62 -3.54
N PHE A 212 -0.80 -24.13 -2.31
CA PHE A 212 0.24 -23.16 -1.93
C PHE A 212 1.63 -23.80 -1.73
N LYS A 213 1.75 -25.12 -1.76
CA LYS A 213 3.02 -25.85 -1.55
C LYS A 213 3.69 -26.29 -2.85
N SER A 214 3.09 -26.06 -3.99
CA SER A 214 3.64 -26.31 -5.31
C SER A 214 4.07 -25.01 -5.97
#